data_f178ed97e7e7fec07bb647a5ae04384a
#
_entry.id   f178ed97e7e7fec07bb647a5ae04384a
#
_cell.length_a   1.000
_cell.length_b   1.000
_cell.length_c   1.000
_cell.angle_alpha   90.00
_cell.angle_beta   90.00
_cell.angle_gamma   90.00
#
_symmetry.space_group_name_H-M   'P 1'
#
loop_
_entity.id
_entity.type
_entity.pdbx_description
1 polymer ?
#
loop_
_entity_poly.entity_id
_entity_poly.type
_entity_poly.pdbx_seq_one_letter_code
_entity_poly.pdbx_strand_id
1 'polypeptide(L)'
;MNPDSREASTPTGVAPARVVLVGVDFGNGQHFDPTLDELALLAESAGDVPVERVIARRKSPDPALFVGSGKADEIKTLVQMHGAECVIFDQALSPAQQRNLERTLGVAVADRTALILEIFAQRAQSHEGKLQVELARLQYLGSRLVRRWSHLERQTGGAGQRGGPGEAQIELDKRMIAERVKSLKARLVKVKRQRDTQRQARRKGGGFRVSLVGYTNAGKSTLFNALVKARAYAADQLFATLDTTTRSLYLEALGTTVSLSDTVGFIRDLPHKLVEAFEATLQEACDADLLLHVIDASSPVLQEQRDEVERVLAEIGAADVPQILVFNKLDQVEPAPRALQDWVERAGGGAVPRVFVSALRGTGLDVLRTLIAQAASPAGLNPPGQSPVEGLSKLVAATPADPGIDPAAEGATLPSATT
;
A
#
# COMPACT_ATOMS: atom_id res chain seq x y z
N MET A 1 -0.36 32.08 -32.50
CA MET A 1 0.02 30.75 -32.96
C MET A 1 0.59 30.03 -31.74
N ASN A 2 -0.24 29.29 -31.06
CA ASN A 2 0.09 28.68 -29.73
C ASN A 2 0.05 27.17 -29.94
N PRO A 3 1.16 26.45 -29.85
CA PRO A 3 1.16 25.00 -29.82
C PRO A 3 1.38 24.56 -28.37
N ASP A 4 0.46 23.80 -27.85
CA ASP A 4 0.67 22.70 -26.90
C ASP A 4 -0.47 22.56 -25.91
N SER A 5 -1.61 22.16 -26.47
CA SER A 5 -2.56 21.34 -25.69
C SER A 5 -2.33 19.87 -26.06
N ARG A 6 -1.35 19.24 -25.42
CA ARG A 6 -1.24 17.79 -25.41
C ARG A 6 -2.21 17.25 -24.39
N GLU A 7 -3.40 16.92 -24.87
CA GLU A 7 -4.33 16.03 -24.18
C GLU A 7 -3.60 14.71 -23.83
N ALA A 8 -3.56 14.39 -22.55
CA ALA A 8 -3.09 13.11 -22.08
C ALA A 8 -4.04 12.02 -22.57
N SER A 9 -3.66 11.32 -23.62
CA SER A 9 -4.41 10.21 -24.20
C SER A 9 -4.50 9.06 -23.18
N THR A 10 -5.69 8.81 -22.68
CA THR A 10 -6.07 7.60 -21.94
C THR A 10 -5.90 6.37 -22.85
N PRO A 11 -5.24 5.28 -22.40
CA PRO A 11 -4.92 4.14 -23.28
C PRO A 11 -6.07 3.18 -23.59
N THR A 12 -7.26 3.41 -23.07
CA THR A 12 -8.45 2.58 -23.35
C THR A 12 -9.55 3.45 -23.93
N GLY A 13 -9.96 3.19 -25.16
CA GLY A 13 -10.97 3.95 -25.92
C GLY A 13 -12.41 3.84 -25.37
N VAL A 14 -12.57 3.81 -24.05
CA VAL A 14 -13.85 3.91 -23.36
C VAL A 14 -13.99 5.37 -22.90
N ALA A 15 -15.08 6.02 -23.25
CA ALA A 15 -15.37 7.37 -22.77
C ALA A 15 -15.44 7.38 -21.22
N PRO A 16 -14.96 8.46 -20.55
CA PRO A 16 -15.04 8.58 -19.10
C PRO A 16 -16.49 8.44 -18.62
N ALA A 17 -16.74 7.52 -17.69
CA ALA A 17 -18.07 7.32 -17.12
C ALA A 17 -18.40 8.45 -16.13
N ARG A 18 -19.63 8.97 -16.19
CA ARG A 18 -20.14 9.94 -15.22
C ARG A 18 -20.60 9.20 -13.96
N VAL A 19 -20.08 9.56 -12.80
CA VAL A 19 -20.35 8.82 -11.56
C VAL A 19 -20.89 9.71 -10.45
N VAL A 20 -21.85 9.20 -9.68
CA VAL A 20 -22.30 9.79 -8.42
C VAL A 20 -21.58 9.11 -7.27
N LEU A 21 -20.97 9.89 -6.38
CA LEU A 21 -20.27 9.39 -5.19
C LEU A 21 -21.19 9.43 -3.97
N VAL A 22 -21.21 8.35 -3.21
CA VAL A 22 -22.05 8.20 -2.03
C VAL A 22 -21.22 7.80 -0.82
N GLY A 23 -21.29 8.62 0.23
CA GLY A 23 -20.71 8.30 1.51
C GLY A 23 -21.77 8.23 2.61
N VAL A 24 -21.61 7.31 3.56
CA VAL A 24 -22.52 7.18 4.70
C VAL A 24 -21.79 7.52 5.99
N ASP A 25 -22.21 8.60 6.63
CA ASP A 25 -21.72 9.02 7.93
C ASP A 25 -22.50 8.27 9.02
N PHE A 26 -21.80 7.44 9.79
CA PHE A 26 -22.35 6.71 10.95
C PHE A 26 -22.13 7.45 12.28
N GLY A 27 -21.61 8.69 12.23
CA GLY A 27 -21.33 9.50 13.42
C GLY A 27 -20.02 9.16 14.13
N ASN A 28 -19.16 8.33 13.51
CA ASN A 28 -17.91 7.87 14.11
C ASN A 28 -16.68 8.65 13.62
N GLY A 29 -16.85 9.63 12.74
CA GLY A 29 -15.74 10.36 12.12
C GLY A 29 -15.84 11.87 12.25
N GLN A 30 -14.73 12.50 12.65
CA GLN A 30 -14.62 13.97 12.67
C GLN A 30 -14.35 14.57 11.29
N HIS A 31 -13.91 13.75 10.30
CA HIS A 31 -13.43 14.20 9.00
C HIS A 31 -14.11 13.46 7.84
N PHE A 32 -15.43 13.56 7.76
CA PHE A 32 -16.18 12.85 6.71
C PHE A 32 -15.95 13.43 5.30
N ASP A 33 -15.84 14.76 5.18
CA ASP A 33 -15.62 15.42 3.89
C ASP A 33 -14.30 15.00 3.21
N PRO A 34 -13.15 14.93 3.91
CA PRO A 34 -11.92 14.41 3.35
C PRO A 34 -12.01 12.97 2.81
N THR A 35 -12.92 12.15 3.35
CA THR A 35 -13.11 10.78 2.83
C THR A 35 -13.79 10.75 1.48
N LEU A 36 -14.74 11.64 1.24
CA LEU A 36 -15.38 11.81 -0.07
C LEU A 36 -14.45 12.47 -1.09
N ASP A 37 -13.57 13.38 -0.64
CA ASP A 37 -12.52 13.93 -1.50
C ASP A 37 -11.56 12.82 -1.97
N GLU A 38 -11.17 11.92 -1.08
CA GLU A 38 -10.35 10.75 -1.45
C GLU A 38 -11.09 9.83 -2.42
N LEU A 39 -12.39 9.59 -2.22
CA LEU A 39 -13.20 8.78 -3.15
C LEU A 39 -13.30 9.44 -4.53
N ALA A 40 -13.39 10.77 -4.59
CA ALA A 40 -13.38 11.50 -5.86
C ALA A 40 -12.03 11.32 -6.59
N LEU A 41 -10.92 11.47 -5.89
CA LEU A 41 -9.58 11.22 -6.44
C LEU A 41 -9.39 9.77 -6.91
N LEU A 42 -10.00 8.79 -6.21
CA LEU A 42 -10.03 7.40 -6.67
C LEU A 42 -10.80 7.25 -7.97
N ALA A 43 -11.99 7.83 -8.09
CA ALA A 43 -12.81 7.77 -9.30
C ALA A 43 -12.07 8.43 -10.49
N GLU A 44 -11.49 9.61 -10.30
CA GLU A 44 -10.67 10.28 -11.30
C GLU A 44 -9.44 9.46 -11.70
N SER A 45 -8.81 8.77 -10.74
CA SER A 45 -7.66 7.88 -11.00
C SER A 45 -8.05 6.63 -11.80
N ALA A 46 -9.31 6.21 -11.72
CA ALA A 46 -9.89 5.15 -12.55
C ALA A 46 -10.27 5.64 -13.97
N GLY A 47 -10.32 6.95 -14.18
CA GLY A 47 -10.74 7.57 -15.42
C GLY A 47 -12.22 7.98 -15.44
N ASP A 48 -12.91 7.92 -14.32
CA ASP A 48 -14.30 8.33 -14.16
C ASP A 48 -14.41 9.84 -13.87
N VAL A 49 -15.58 10.42 -14.13
CA VAL A 49 -15.89 11.83 -13.87
C VAL A 49 -16.92 11.94 -12.75
N PRO A 50 -16.52 12.28 -11.51
CA PRO A 50 -17.46 12.58 -10.45
C PRO A 50 -18.36 13.77 -10.80
N VAL A 51 -19.67 13.56 -10.85
CA VAL A 51 -20.64 14.61 -11.21
C VAL A 51 -21.41 15.12 -10.00
N GLU A 52 -21.55 14.31 -8.95
CA GLU A 52 -22.27 14.70 -7.72
C GLU A 52 -21.74 13.89 -6.53
N ARG A 53 -21.86 14.47 -5.33
CA ARG A 53 -21.50 13.87 -4.05
C ARG A 53 -22.68 13.84 -3.12
N VAL A 54 -23.02 12.66 -2.60
CA VAL A 54 -24.17 12.46 -1.71
C VAL A 54 -23.71 11.98 -0.36
N ILE A 55 -24.10 12.66 0.70
CA ILE A 55 -23.88 12.27 2.09
C ILE A 55 -25.18 11.74 2.68
N ALA A 56 -25.14 10.53 3.22
CA ALA A 56 -26.22 9.95 4.01
C ALA A 56 -25.76 9.86 5.48
N ARG A 57 -26.62 10.29 6.41
CA ARG A 57 -26.37 10.14 7.87
C ARG A 57 -27.24 9.03 8.42
N ARG A 58 -26.62 8.05 9.08
CA ARG A 58 -27.32 6.91 9.67
C ARG A 58 -26.60 6.40 10.91
N LYS A 59 -27.34 5.76 11.84
CA LYS A 59 -26.73 5.09 12.99
C LYS A 59 -26.15 3.70 12.63
N SER A 60 -26.73 3.06 11.60
CA SER A 60 -26.27 1.76 11.10
C SER A 60 -26.66 1.59 9.63
N PRO A 61 -25.94 0.73 8.87
CA PRO A 61 -26.29 0.43 7.48
C PRO A 61 -27.69 -0.17 7.38
N ASP A 62 -28.44 0.25 6.37
CA ASP A 62 -29.71 -0.43 6.04
C ASP A 62 -29.43 -1.82 5.48
N PRO A 63 -30.12 -2.88 5.95
CA PRO A 63 -29.87 -4.24 5.50
C PRO A 63 -30.13 -4.47 4.01
N ALA A 64 -31.07 -3.73 3.42
CA ALA A 64 -31.47 -3.90 2.02
C ALA A 64 -30.77 -2.95 1.05
N LEU A 65 -30.71 -1.67 1.38
CA LEU A 65 -30.24 -0.60 0.48
C LEU A 65 -29.03 0.18 1.01
N PHE A 66 -28.44 -0.21 2.15
CA PHE A 66 -27.33 0.47 2.82
C PHE A 66 -27.69 1.88 3.31
N VAL A 67 -28.17 2.75 2.43
CA VAL A 67 -28.57 4.15 2.72
C VAL A 67 -30.03 4.31 3.14
N GLY A 68 -30.89 3.29 2.94
CA GLY A 68 -32.34 3.35 3.11
C GLY A 68 -33.09 3.91 1.90
N SER A 69 -34.41 3.65 1.83
CA SER A 69 -35.22 3.90 0.63
C SER A 69 -35.26 5.38 0.21
N GLY A 70 -35.56 6.29 1.14
CA GLY A 70 -35.66 7.72 0.82
C GLY A 70 -34.37 8.31 0.25
N LYS A 71 -33.20 7.93 0.81
CA LYS A 71 -31.89 8.38 0.26
C LYS A 71 -31.59 7.67 -1.09
N ALA A 72 -32.02 6.43 -1.26
CA ALA A 72 -31.88 5.75 -2.56
C ALA A 72 -32.71 6.43 -3.66
N ASP A 73 -33.92 6.92 -3.35
CA ASP A 73 -34.76 7.66 -4.29
C ASP A 73 -34.14 9.03 -4.64
N GLU A 74 -33.54 9.72 -3.66
CA GLU A 74 -32.76 10.94 -3.89
C GLU A 74 -31.57 10.69 -4.83
N ILE A 75 -30.76 9.64 -4.56
CA ILE A 75 -29.64 9.26 -5.42
C ILE A 75 -30.13 8.93 -6.84
N LYS A 76 -31.24 8.23 -6.97
CA LYS A 76 -31.85 7.91 -8.27
C LYS A 76 -32.20 9.18 -9.07
N THR A 77 -32.76 10.17 -8.41
CA THR A 77 -33.09 11.47 -9.02
C THR A 77 -31.82 12.17 -9.53
N LEU A 78 -30.74 12.17 -8.71
CA LEU A 78 -29.47 12.76 -9.09
C LEU A 78 -28.79 12.00 -10.25
N VAL A 79 -28.86 10.67 -10.26
CA VAL A 79 -28.37 9.83 -11.37
C VAL A 79 -29.05 10.24 -12.68
N GLN A 80 -30.39 10.42 -12.67
CA GLN A 80 -31.15 10.83 -13.86
C GLN A 80 -30.83 12.28 -14.28
N MET A 81 -30.73 13.19 -13.30
CA MET A 81 -30.45 14.61 -13.54
C MET A 81 -29.07 14.81 -14.17
N HIS A 82 -28.06 14.12 -13.67
CA HIS A 82 -26.68 14.23 -14.15
C HIS A 82 -26.32 13.26 -15.29
N GLY A 83 -27.23 12.36 -15.66
CA GLY A 83 -26.95 11.32 -16.65
C GLY A 83 -25.78 10.41 -16.20
N ALA A 84 -25.75 10.08 -14.90
CA ALA A 84 -24.68 9.24 -14.38
C ALA A 84 -24.88 7.78 -14.78
N GLU A 85 -23.78 7.09 -15.10
CA GLU A 85 -23.77 5.70 -15.55
C GLU A 85 -23.48 4.71 -14.42
N CYS A 86 -22.88 5.22 -13.33
CA CYS A 86 -22.53 4.41 -12.16
C CYS A 86 -22.69 5.21 -10.87
N VAL A 87 -22.97 4.52 -9.77
CA VAL A 87 -22.94 5.05 -8.40
C VAL A 87 -21.86 4.33 -7.61
N ILE A 88 -20.96 5.10 -7.00
CA ILE A 88 -19.83 4.56 -6.24
C ILE A 88 -20.02 4.86 -4.76
N PHE A 89 -20.05 3.80 -3.94
CA PHE A 89 -20.13 3.91 -2.48
C PHE A 89 -18.74 3.89 -1.85
N ASP A 90 -18.50 4.79 -0.89
CA ASP A 90 -17.25 4.82 -0.14
C ASP A 90 -17.05 3.58 0.75
N GLN A 91 -18.13 3.05 1.30
CA GLN A 91 -18.10 1.87 2.14
C GLN A 91 -18.32 0.59 1.33
N ALA A 92 -17.81 -0.53 1.87
CA ALA A 92 -18.03 -1.85 1.28
C ALA A 92 -19.51 -2.26 1.35
N LEU A 93 -20.06 -2.68 0.23
CA LEU A 93 -21.42 -3.16 0.11
C LEU A 93 -21.50 -4.69 0.19
N SER A 94 -22.51 -5.22 0.86
CA SER A 94 -22.82 -6.63 0.70
C SER A 94 -23.35 -6.92 -0.72
N PRO A 95 -23.19 -8.14 -1.23
CA PRO A 95 -23.70 -8.50 -2.56
C PRO A 95 -25.21 -8.32 -2.71
N ALA A 96 -25.97 -8.44 -1.60
CA ALA A 96 -27.41 -8.21 -1.59
C ALA A 96 -27.76 -6.72 -1.70
N GLN A 97 -27.07 -5.88 -0.93
CA GLN A 97 -27.23 -4.43 -0.98
C GLN A 97 -26.88 -3.87 -2.36
N GLN A 98 -25.74 -4.25 -2.92
CA GLN A 98 -25.35 -3.83 -4.26
C GLN A 98 -26.41 -4.12 -5.30
N ARG A 99 -26.90 -5.36 -5.36
CA ARG A 99 -27.93 -5.76 -6.31
C ARG A 99 -29.27 -5.03 -6.10
N ASN A 100 -29.66 -4.82 -4.84
CA ASN A 100 -30.88 -4.09 -4.55
C ASN A 100 -30.76 -2.62 -4.97
N LEU A 101 -29.60 -2.01 -4.73
CA LEU A 101 -29.28 -0.66 -5.18
C LEU A 101 -29.28 -0.57 -6.73
N GLU A 102 -28.61 -1.48 -7.44
CA GLU A 102 -28.63 -1.53 -8.91
C GLU A 102 -30.07 -1.60 -9.46
N ARG A 103 -30.92 -2.43 -8.83
CA ARG A 103 -32.33 -2.53 -9.23
C ARG A 103 -33.10 -1.23 -8.97
N THR A 104 -32.85 -0.57 -7.83
CA THR A 104 -33.55 0.66 -7.44
C THR A 104 -33.09 1.85 -8.25
N LEU A 105 -31.78 1.98 -8.45
CA LEU A 105 -31.15 3.13 -9.12
C LEU A 105 -31.23 3.02 -10.66
N GLY A 106 -31.26 1.78 -11.19
CA GLY A 106 -31.30 1.52 -12.65
C GLY A 106 -29.95 1.66 -13.34
N VAL A 107 -28.86 1.84 -12.59
CA VAL A 107 -27.47 1.96 -13.08
C VAL A 107 -26.56 1.02 -12.32
N ALA A 108 -25.33 0.84 -12.82
CA ALA A 108 -24.31 0.07 -12.13
C ALA A 108 -23.97 0.67 -10.75
N VAL A 109 -23.68 -0.20 -9.78
CA VAL A 109 -23.25 0.22 -8.44
C VAL A 109 -21.93 -0.46 -8.11
N ALA A 110 -20.95 0.34 -7.74
CA ALA A 110 -19.65 -0.11 -7.27
C ALA A 110 -19.43 0.30 -5.81
N ASP A 111 -18.51 -0.36 -5.13
CA ASP A 111 -18.00 0.08 -3.85
C ASP A 111 -16.52 0.46 -3.96
N ARG A 112 -15.96 1.05 -2.91
CA ARG A 112 -14.56 1.44 -2.84
C ARG A 112 -13.61 0.30 -3.22
N THR A 113 -13.91 -0.94 -2.79
CA THR A 113 -13.09 -2.12 -3.13
C THR A 113 -13.07 -2.40 -4.63
N ALA A 114 -14.22 -2.33 -5.29
CA ALA A 114 -14.33 -2.51 -6.74
C ALA A 114 -13.53 -1.45 -7.50
N LEU A 115 -13.63 -0.20 -7.07
CA LEU A 115 -12.91 0.94 -7.66
C LEU A 115 -11.40 0.79 -7.54
N ILE A 116 -10.89 0.43 -6.35
CA ILE A 116 -9.45 0.17 -6.14
C ILE A 116 -8.96 -0.98 -7.03
N LEU A 117 -9.73 -2.06 -7.15
CA LEU A 117 -9.40 -3.19 -8.03
C LEU A 117 -9.35 -2.78 -9.50
N GLU A 118 -10.21 -1.85 -9.93
CA GLU A 118 -10.20 -1.32 -11.30
C GLU A 118 -8.94 -0.50 -11.56
N ILE A 119 -8.58 0.41 -10.65
CA ILE A 119 -7.34 1.19 -10.73
C ILE A 119 -6.12 0.27 -10.81
N PHE A 120 -6.09 -0.77 -9.96
CA PHE A 120 -5.00 -1.74 -9.96
C PHE A 120 -4.91 -2.52 -11.28
N ALA A 121 -6.06 -2.86 -11.88
CA ALA A 121 -6.08 -3.55 -13.18
C ALA A 121 -5.50 -2.69 -14.30
N GLN A 122 -5.74 -1.38 -14.26
CA GLN A 122 -5.19 -0.43 -15.23
C GLN A 122 -3.68 -0.17 -15.01
N ARG A 123 -3.21 -0.21 -13.74
CA ARG A 123 -1.83 0.14 -13.36
C ARG A 123 -0.86 -1.05 -13.41
N ALA A 124 -1.33 -2.29 -13.29
CA ALA A 124 -0.49 -3.48 -13.30
C ALA A 124 0.22 -3.64 -14.65
N GLN A 125 1.52 -3.48 -14.68
CA GLN A 125 2.34 -3.64 -15.88
C GLN A 125 3.13 -4.95 -15.84
N SER A 126 3.66 -5.32 -14.68
CA SER A 126 4.43 -6.54 -14.51
C SER A 126 3.54 -7.79 -14.67
N HIS A 127 4.17 -8.89 -15.08
CA HIS A 127 3.47 -10.19 -15.16
C HIS A 127 2.93 -10.61 -13.79
N GLU A 128 3.69 -10.36 -12.73
CA GLU A 128 3.30 -10.67 -11.36
C GLU A 128 2.12 -9.79 -10.90
N GLY A 129 2.22 -8.47 -11.05
CA GLY A 129 1.16 -7.53 -10.71
C GLY A 129 -0.15 -7.88 -11.43
N LYS A 130 -0.12 -8.23 -12.72
CA LYS A 130 -1.30 -8.68 -13.46
C LYS A 130 -1.92 -9.95 -12.87
N LEU A 131 -1.10 -10.93 -12.46
CA LEU A 131 -1.60 -12.15 -11.82
C LEU A 131 -2.21 -11.87 -10.44
N GLN A 132 -1.62 -10.98 -9.66
CA GLN A 132 -2.10 -10.55 -8.35
C GLN A 132 -3.45 -9.85 -8.46
N VAL A 133 -3.56 -8.88 -9.37
CA VAL A 133 -4.81 -8.16 -9.62
C VAL A 133 -5.90 -9.10 -10.12
N GLU A 134 -5.59 -9.99 -11.07
CA GLU A 134 -6.55 -10.98 -11.58
C GLU A 134 -7.05 -11.88 -10.43
N LEU A 135 -6.15 -12.34 -9.57
CA LEU A 135 -6.50 -13.14 -8.39
C LEU A 135 -7.46 -12.38 -7.47
N ALA A 136 -7.12 -11.13 -7.10
CA ALA A 136 -7.94 -10.31 -6.22
C ALA A 136 -9.34 -10.02 -6.82
N ARG A 137 -9.41 -9.69 -8.13
CA ARG A 137 -10.69 -9.50 -8.85
C ARG A 137 -11.55 -10.75 -8.84
N LEU A 138 -10.98 -11.91 -9.11
CA LEU A 138 -11.74 -13.18 -9.09
C LEU A 138 -12.22 -13.56 -7.68
N GLN A 139 -11.42 -13.30 -6.65
CA GLN A 139 -11.86 -13.52 -5.26
C GLN A 139 -12.98 -12.56 -4.86
N TYR A 140 -12.91 -11.30 -5.29
CA TYR A 140 -13.97 -10.32 -5.09
C TYR A 140 -15.26 -10.74 -5.81
N LEU A 141 -15.19 -11.07 -7.10
CA LEU A 141 -16.33 -11.54 -7.90
C LEU A 141 -16.90 -12.85 -7.34
N GLY A 142 -16.06 -13.80 -6.96
CA GLY A 142 -16.49 -15.07 -6.37
C GLY A 142 -17.30 -14.89 -5.08
N SER A 143 -16.93 -13.89 -4.24
CA SER A 143 -17.69 -13.56 -3.03
C SER A 143 -19.08 -12.99 -3.34
N ARG A 144 -19.26 -12.39 -4.52
CA ARG A 144 -20.52 -11.77 -4.95
C ARG A 144 -21.44 -12.72 -5.72
N LEU A 145 -20.90 -13.74 -6.38
CA LEU A 145 -21.70 -14.77 -7.05
C LEU A 145 -22.48 -15.67 -6.07
N VAL A 146 -21.94 -15.94 -4.88
CA VAL A 146 -22.55 -16.85 -3.89
C VAL A 146 -23.95 -16.44 -3.46
N ARG A 147 -24.35 -15.17 -3.62
CA ARG A 147 -25.66 -14.66 -3.16
C ARG A 147 -26.55 -14.08 -4.26
N ARG A 148 -26.13 -14.13 -5.51
CA ARG A 148 -26.87 -13.47 -6.62
C ARG A 148 -28.19 -14.16 -6.95
N TRP A 149 -28.40 -15.41 -6.55
CA TRP A 149 -29.49 -16.26 -7.04
C TRP A 149 -30.35 -16.94 -5.98
N SER A 150 -30.15 -16.68 -4.69
CA SER A 150 -30.96 -17.28 -3.61
C SER A 150 -32.46 -16.91 -3.66
N HIS A 151 -32.90 -16.04 -4.55
CA HIS A 151 -34.30 -15.67 -4.74
C HIS A 151 -35.02 -16.51 -5.78
N LEU A 152 -34.33 -17.23 -6.67
CA LEU A 152 -34.93 -18.15 -7.62
C LEU A 152 -35.43 -19.45 -6.94
N GLU A 153 -34.79 -19.84 -5.84
CA GLU A 153 -35.22 -21.01 -5.05
C GLU A 153 -36.59 -20.85 -4.41
N ARG A 154 -37.04 -19.62 -4.13
CA ARG A 154 -38.33 -19.35 -3.50
C ARG A 154 -39.51 -19.23 -4.48
N GLN A 155 -39.25 -19.05 -5.79
CA GLN A 155 -40.31 -18.91 -6.79
C GLN A 155 -40.74 -20.22 -7.45
N THR A 156 -40.00 -21.31 -7.25
CA THR A 156 -40.33 -22.63 -7.76
C THR A 156 -40.81 -23.54 -6.62
N GLY A 157 -41.90 -23.17 -5.98
CA GLY A 157 -42.70 -24.06 -5.12
C GLY A 157 -43.41 -25.08 -5.99
N GLY A 158 -42.69 -26.11 -6.44
CA GLY A 158 -43.23 -27.24 -7.19
C GLY A 158 -42.40 -28.49 -6.90
N ALA A 159 -43.02 -29.47 -6.31
CA ALA A 159 -42.43 -30.74 -5.90
C ALA A 159 -41.56 -31.39 -7.00
N GLY A 160 -40.28 -31.67 -6.69
CA GLY A 160 -39.65 -32.86 -7.24
C GLY A 160 -38.52 -32.75 -8.22
N GLN A 161 -37.89 -31.61 -8.48
CA GLN A 161 -36.64 -31.58 -9.26
C GLN A 161 -35.56 -30.68 -8.60
N ARG A 162 -34.53 -31.32 -8.10
CA ARG A 162 -33.33 -30.66 -7.57
C ARG A 162 -32.57 -29.98 -8.72
N GLY A 163 -32.42 -28.63 -8.66
CA GLY A 163 -31.56 -27.88 -9.55
C GLY A 163 -32.25 -27.40 -10.84
N GLY A 164 -32.73 -26.14 -10.86
CA GLY A 164 -33.11 -25.46 -12.10
C GLY A 164 -31.90 -25.10 -12.96
N PRO A 165 -32.05 -24.84 -14.28
CA PRO A 165 -30.95 -24.50 -15.19
C PRO A 165 -30.10 -23.29 -14.73
N GLY A 166 -30.65 -22.41 -13.90
CA GLY A 166 -29.92 -21.28 -13.31
C GLY A 166 -28.98 -21.68 -12.16
N GLU A 167 -29.30 -22.70 -11.35
CA GLU A 167 -28.43 -23.23 -10.30
C GLU A 167 -27.21 -23.94 -10.91
N ALA A 168 -27.45 -24.75 -11.95
CA ALA A 168 -26.36 -25.42 -12.66
C ALA A 168 -25.36 -24.42 -13.27
N GLN A 169 -25.83 -23.29 -13.79
CA GLN A 169 -24.96 -22.25 -14.36
C GLN A 169 -24.11 -21.56 -13.28
N ILE A 170 -24.69 -21.27 -12.11
CA ILE A 170 -23.97 -20.63 -10.99
C ILE A 170 -22.93 -21.56 -10.40
N GLU A 171 -23.26 -22.83 -10.23
CA GLU A 171 -22.29 -23.81 -9.75
C GLU A 171 -21.14 -23.97 -10.73
N LEU A 172 -21.44 -23.93 -12.03
CA LEU A 172 -20.43 -23.94 -13.09
C LEU A 172 -19.53 -22.70 -13.00
N ASP A 173 -20.12 -21.51 -12.90
CA ASP A 173 -19.38 -20.23 -12.79
C ASP A 173 -18.50 -20.20 -11.53
N LYS A 174 -19.03 -20.65 -10.38
CA LYS A 174 -18.25 -20.78 -9.14
C LYS A 174 -17.08 -21.74 -9.30
N ARG A 175 -17.32 -22.89 -9.94
CA ARG A 175 -16.28 -23.88 -10.20
C ARG A 175 -15.20 -23.34 -11.11
N MET A 176 -15.57 -22.67 -12.20
CA MET A 176 -14.63 -22.04 -13.12
C MET A 176 -13.78 -20.98 -12.41
N ILE A 177 -14.39 -20.13 -11.57
CA ILE A 177 -13.64 -19.14 -10.77
C ILE A 177 -12.71 -19.84 -9.78
N ALA A 178 -13.17 -20.88 -9.08
CA ALA A 178 -12.34 -21.61 -8.12
C ALA A 178 -11.14 -22.29 -8.81
N GLU A 179 -11.33 -22.90 -9.97
CA GLU A 179 -10.26 -23.48 -10.78
C GLU A 179 -9.26 -22.41 -11.26
N ARG A 180 -9.76 -21.25 -11.71
CA ARG A 180 -8.90 -20.13 -12.13
C ARG A 180 -8.10 -19.56 -10.96
N VAL A 181 -8.73 -19.35 -9.79
CA VAL A 181 -8.06 -18.91 -8.54
C VAL A 181 -6.95 -19.90 -8.15
N LYS A 182 -7.23 -21.22 -8.20
CA LYS A 182 -6.23 -22.25 -7.91
C LYS A 182 -5.04 -22.19 -8.88
N SER A 183 -5.30 -22.03 -10.16
CA SER A 183 -4.28 -21.90 -11.21
C SER A 183 -3.40 -20.65 -10.98
N LEU A 184 -4.03 -19.49 -10.69
CA LEU A 184 -3.31 -18.24 -10.43
C LEU A 184 -2.44 -18.33 -9.18
N LYS A 185 -2.96 -18.91 -8.08
CA LYS A 185 -2.17 -19.14 -6.86
C LYS A 185 -0.94 -20.02 -7.14
N ALA A 186 -1.09 -21.08 -7.92
CA ALA A 186 0.03 -21.94 -8.29
C ALA A 186 1.09 -21.20 -9.15
N ARG A 187 0.66 -20.30 -10.05
CA ARG A 187 1.57 -19.46 -10.85
C ARG A 187 2.30 -18.45 -9.97
N LEU A 188 1.61 -17.77 -9.06
CA LEU A 188 2.22 -16.82 -8.12
C LEU A 188 3.25 -17.48 -7.21
N VAL A 189 3.02 -18.71 -6.73
CA VAL A 189 4.02 -19.47 -5.96
C VAL A 189 5.32 -19.67 -6.76
N LYS A 190 5.23 -19.96 -8.06
CA LYS A 190 6.42 -20.10 -8.91
C LYS A 190 7.17 -18.76 -9.06
N VAL A 191 6.45 -17.66 -9.28
CA VAL A 191 7.05 -16.33 -9.40
C VAL A 191 7.72 -15.92 -8.08
N LYS A 192 7.06 -16.17 -6.93
CA LYS A 192 7.62 -15.90 -5.58
C LYS A 192 8.95 -16.65 -5.39
N ARG A 193 9.02 -17.94 -5.72
CA ARG A 193 10.27 -18.72 -5.62
C ARG A 193 11.41 -18.16 -6.49
N GLN A 194 11.10 -17.73 -7.71
CA GLN A 194 12.10 -17.10 -8.58
C GLN A 194 12.63 -15.78 -7.99
N ARG A 195 11.74 -14.94 -7.45
CA ARG A 195 12.12 -13.72 -6.74
C ARG A 195 12.98 -13.99 -5.51
N ASP A 196 12.61 -14.98 -4.69
CA ASP A 196 13.37 -15.34 -3.49
C ASP A 196 14.80 -15.75 -3.84
N THR A 197 14.98 -16.49 -4.91
CA THR A 197 16.32 -16.85 -5.42
C THR A 197 17.13 -15.62 -5.85
N GLN A 198 16.50 -14.70 -6.59
CA GLN A 198 17.13 -13.44 -6.99
C GLN A 198 17.44 -12.53 -5.80
N ARG A 199 16.57 -12.51 -4.77
CA ARG A 199 16.77 -11.77 -3.52
C ARG A 199 17.96 -12.31 -2.73
N GLN A 200 18.06 -13.62 -2.57
CA GLN A 200 19.21 -14.26 -1.91
C GLN A 200 20.53 -13.91 -2.59
N ALA A 201 20.56 -13.86 -3.91
CA ALA A 201 21.73 -13.43 -4.65
C ALA A 201 22.09 -11.95 -4.37
N ARG A 202 21.08 -11.06 -4.30
CA ARG A 202 21.28 -9.64 -3.94
C ARG A 202 21.68 -9.45 -2.48
N ARG A 203 21.12 -10.24 -1.55
CA ARG A 203 21.54 -10.22 -0.12
C ARG A 203 23.01 -10.59 0.06
N LYS A 204 23.52 -11.55 -0.70
CA LYS A 204 24.94 -11.92 -0.68
C LYS A 204 25.86 -10.79 -1.19
N GLY A 205 25.34 -9.84 -1.95
CA GLY A 205 26.07 -8.67 -2.43
C GLY A 205 26.22 -7.53 -1.41
N GLY A 206 25.65 -7.64 -0.19
CA GLY A 206 25.90 -6.74 0.95
C GLY A 206 25.42 -5.28 0.79
N GLY A 207 24.52 -4.99 -0.16
CA GLY A 207 24.04 -3.62 -0.37
C GLY A 207 22.93 -3.22 0.62
N PHE A 208 23.02 -2.01 1.22
CA PHE A 208 21.99 -1.43 2.08
C PHE A 208 20.74 -1.09 1.26
N ARG A 209 19.55 -1.49 1.77
CA ARG A 209 18.27 -1.40 1.07
C ARG A 209 17.36 -0.41 1.75
N VAL A 210 16.88 0.55 0.99
CA VAL A 210 15.95 1.59 1.43
C VAL A 210 14.65 1.43 0.67
N SER A 211 13.53 1.42 1.36
CA SER A 211 12.20 1.32 0.74
C SER A 211 11.33 2.51 1.13
N LEU A 212 10.65 3.12 0.14
CA LEU A 212 9.67 4.17 0.39
C LEU A 212 8.32 3.51 0.72
N VAL A 213 7.74 3.92 1.85
CA VAL A 213 6.39 3.53 2.26
C VAL A 213 5.59 4.78 2.60
N GLY A 214 4.28 4.69 2.62
CA GLY A 214 3.44 5.83 2.96
C GLY A 214 2.11 5.80 2.22
N TYR A 215 1.23 6.71 2.59
CA TYR A 215 -0.11 6.81 2.03
C TYR A 215 -0.10 7.11 0.51
N THR A 216 -1.18 6.77 -0.20
CA THR A 216 -1.34 7.17 -1.61
C THR A 216 -1.27 8.69 -1.73
N ASN A 217 -0.71 9.17 -2.82
CA ASN A 217 -0.51 10.60 -3.10
C ASN A 217 0.34 11.39 -2.07
N ALA A 218 1.07 10.72 -1.15
CA ALA A 218 2.04 11.40 -0.29
C ALA A 218 3.31 11.88 -1.04
N GLY A 219 3.43 11.55 -2.34
CA GLY A 219 4.53 11.95 -3.19
C GLY A 219 5.73 11.02 -3.17
N LYS A 220 5.53 9.71 -2.88
CA LYS A 220 6.60 8.69 -2.88
C LYS A 220 7.36 8.62 -4.19
N SER A 221 6.65 8.46 -5.31
CA SER A 221 7.27 8.35 -6.64
C SER A 221 7.95 9.66 -7.07
N THR A 222 7.42 10.82 -6.67
CA THR A 222 8.05 12.13 -6.89
C THR A 222 9.36 12.21 -6.11
N LEU A 223 9.34 11.81 -4.84
CA LEU A 223 10.54 11.78 -3.98
C LEU A 223 11.57 10.77 -4.50
N PHE A 224 11.13 9.58 -4.92
CA PHE A 224 11.98 8.59 -5.54
C PHE A 224 12.73 9.17 -6.76
N ASN A 225 12.00 9.78 -7.69
CA ASN A 225 12.58 10.40 -8.89
C ASN A 225 13.55 11.53 -8.55
N ALA A 226 13.21 12.37 -7.55
CA ALA A 226 14.08 13.46 -7.09
C ALA A 226 15.39 12.94 -6.46
N LEU A 227 15.32 11.87 -5.67
CA LEU A 227 16.49 11.26 -5.05
C LEU A 227 17.43 10.60 -6.07
N VAL A 228 16.89 9.85 -7.05
CA VAL A 228 17.71 9.18 -8.08
C VAL A 228 18.04 10.08 -9.28
N LYS A 229 17.62 11.36 -9.26
CA LYS A 229 17.80 12.34 -10.36
C LYS A 229 17.22 11.80 -11.69
N ALA A 230 16.15 11.01 -11.64
CA ALA A 230 15.46 10.50 -12.81
C ALA A 230 14.46 11.55 -13.33
N ARG A 231 14.41 11.77 -14.65
CA ARG A 231 13.41 12.64 -15.29
C ARG A 231 12.11 11.87 -15.61
N ALA A 232 11.66 11.00 -14.71
CA ALA A 232 10.41 10.29 -14.89
C ALA A 232 9.24 11.16 -14.40
N TYR A 233 8.19 11.24 -15.21
CA TYR A 233 6.96 11.95 -14.83
C TYR A 233 6.25 11.15 -13.72
N ALA A 234 6.05 11.76 -12.57
CA ALA A 234 5.20 11.24 -11.52
C ALA A 234 3.82 11.89 -11.69
N ALA A 235 2.82 11.10 -12.07
CA ALA A 235 1.46 11.59 -12.20
C ALA A 235 0.87 11.87 -10.81
N ASP A 236 0.12 12.98 -10.68
CA ASP A 236 -0.67 13.29 -9.48
C ASP A 236 -1.96 12.45 -9.47
N GLN A 237 -1.79 11.15 -9.31
CA GLN A 237 -2.86 10.14 -9.33
C GLN A 237 -2.64 9.14 -8.20
N LEU A 238 -3.75 8.67 -7.63
CA LEU A 238 -3.70 7.61 -6.62
C LEU A 238 -3.16 6.32 -7.26
N PHE A 239 -2.33 5.59 -6.50
CA PHE A 239 -1.66 4.37 -6.97
C PHE A 239 -0.86 4.54 -8.27
N ALA A 240 -0.14 5.67 -8.40
CA ALA A 240 0.75 5.91 -9.55
C ALA A 240 1.77 4.78 -9.74
N THR A 241 2.25 4.19 -8.64
CA THR A 241 3.13 3.02 -8.62
C THR A 241 2.38 1.83 -8.01
N LEU A 242 2.21 0.76 -8.79
CA LEU A 242 1.70 -0.53 -8.33
C LEU A 242 2.80 -1.58 -8.29
N ASP A 243 3.61 -1.65 -9.34
CA ASP A 243 4.78 -2.53 -9.43
C ASP A 243 6.00 -1.85 -8.81
N THR A 244 6.67 -2.53 -7.90
CA THR A 244 7.86 -2.00 -7.23
C THR A 244 8.96 -1.65 -8.23
N THR A 245 9.46 -0.43 -8.16
CA THR A 245 10.60 0.04 -8.96
C THR A 245 11.82 0.23 -8.07
N THR A 246 12.92 -0.45 -8.39
CA THR A 246 14.18 -0.34 -7.64
C THR A 246 15.25 0.33 -8.48
N ARG A 247 16.00 1.29 -7.88
CA ARG A 247 17.13 2.00 -8.49
C ARG A 247 18.27 2.12 -7.50
N SER A 248 19.46 2.31 -8.05
CA SER A 248 20.65 2.62 -7.25
C SER A 248 20.70 4.11 -6.91
N LEU A 249 20.89 4.41 -5.63
CA LEU A 249 21.09 5.77 -5.11
C LEU A 249 22.54 5.90 -4.63
N TYR A 250 23.32 6.78 -5.25
CA TYR A 250 24.68 7.07 -4.80
C TYR A 250 24.65 8.06 -3.64
N LEU A 251 25.36 7.74 -2.56
CA LEU A 251 25.50 8.56 -1.35
C LEU A 251 26.94 9.12 -1.29
N GLU A 252 27.07 10.39 -1.61
CA GLU A 252 28.39 11.06 -1.68
C GLU A 252 29.12 11.00 -0.32
N ALA A 253 28.39 11.16 0.79
CA ALA A 253 28.95 11.13 2.14
C ALA A 253 29.64 9.79 2.52
N LEU A 254 29.24 8.68 1.90
CA LEU A 254 29.81 7.35 2.16
C LEU A 254 30.63 6.82 0.98
N GLY A 255 30.62 7.49 -0.17
CA GLY A 255 31.26 6.99 -1.39
C GLY A 255 30.68 5.65 -1.89
N THR A 256 29.44 5.30 -1.50
CA THR A 256 28.82 4.03 -1.81
C THR A 256 27.42 4.18 -2.39
N THR A 257 26.89 3.08 -2.89
CA THR A 257 25.56 3.03 -3.51
C THR A 257 24.62 2.17 -2.65
N VAL A 258 23.42 2.67 -2.40
CA VAL A 258 22.34 1.94 -1.75
C VAL A 258 21.23 1.63 -2.76
N SER A 259 20.44 0.59 -2.48
CA SER A 259 19.27 0.25 -3.29
C SER A 259 18.05 1.01 -2.76
N LEU A 260 17.39 1.80 -3.61
CA LEU A 260 16.17 2.54 -3.28
C LEU A 260 15.00 1.93 -4.05
N SER A 261 13.93 1.59 -3.34
CA SER A 261 12.71 1.00 -3.91
C SER A 261 11.49 1.89 -3.66
N ASP A 262 10.72 2.17 -4.73
CA ASP A 262 9.40 2.78 -4.65
C ASP A 262 8.34 1.68 -4.58
N THR A 263 7.41 1.79 -3.62
CA THR A 263 6.37 0.78 -3.39
C THR A 263 4.96 1.32 -3.62
N VAL A 264 3.98 0.41 -3.66
CA VAL A 264 2.57 0.77 -3.71
C VAL A 264 2.17 1.64 -2.52
N GLY A 265 1.33 2.65 -2.77
CA GLY A 265 0.78 3.48 -1.69
C GLY A 265 -0.28 2.75 -0.89
N PHE A 266 -0.29 3.00 0.42
CA PHE A 266 -1.37 2.54 1.28
C PHE A 266 -2.57 3.48 1.19
N ILE A 267 -3.74 2.95 1.45
CA ILE A 267 -5.00 3.71 1.48
C ILE A 267 -5.87 3.15 2.59
N ARG A 268 -6.75 3.98 3.11
CA ARG A 268 -7.74 3.58 4.13
C ARG A 268 -8.63 2.44 3.61
N ASP A 269 -9.00 1.55 4.52
CA ASP A 269 -9.88 0.41 4.24
C ASP A 269 -9.39 -0.49 3.09
N LEU A 270 -8.06 -0.61 2.94
CA LEU A 270 -7.48 -1.55 1.96
C LEU A 270 -7.94 -2.98 2.32
N PRO A 271 -8.70 -3.66 1.46
CA PRO A 271 -9.19 -4.99 1.78
C PRO A 271 -8.06 -5.98 2.06
N HIS A 272 -8.13 -6.75 3.17
CA HIS A 272 -7.12 -7.76 3.52
C HIS A 272 -6.78 -8.72 2.38
N LYS A 273 -7.77 -9.08 1.54
CA LYS A 273 -7.53 -9.91 0.35
C LYS A 273 -6.63 -9.24 -0.68
N LEU A 274 -6.62 -7.90 -0.74
CA LEU A 274 -5.68 -7.16 -1.57
C LEU A 274 -4.30 -7.14 -0.93
N VAL A 275 -4.19 -6.97 0.38
CA VAL A 275 -2.92 -7.07 1.12
C VAL A 275 -2.28 -8.44 0.86
N GLU A 276 -3.03 -9.56 0.99
CA GLU A 276 -2.55 -10.89 0.64
C GLU A 276 -2.11 -11.01 -0.83
N ALA A 277 -2.90 -10.45 -1.77
CA ALA A 277 -2.57 -10.51 -3.19
C ALA A 277 -1.28 -9.74 -3.51
N PHE A 278 -1.02 -8.63 -2.81
CA PHE A 278 0.17 -7.77 -2.98
C PHE A 278 1.30 -8.06 -1.97
N GLU A 279 1.20 -9.16 -1.21
CA GLU A 279 2.23 -9.58 -0.24
C GLU A 279 3.65 -9.50 -0.83
N ALA A 280 3.84 -9.91 -2.08
CA ALA A 280 5.15 -9.89 -2.72
C ALA A 280 5.68 -8.46 -3.00
N THR A 281 4.80 -7.49 -3.26
CA THR A 281 5.16 -6.07 -3.42
C THR A 281 5.45 -5.43 -2.07
N LEU A 282 4.66 -5.77 -1.05
CA LEU A 282 4.83 -5.31 0.33
C LEU A 282 6.06 -5.95 1.01
N GLN A 283 6.48 -7.13 0.55
CA GLN A 283 7.67 -7.81 1.05
C GLN A 283 8.96 -6.99 0.87
N GLU A 284 9.02 -6.08 -0.12
CA GLU A 284 10.16 -5.17 -0.28
C GLU A 284 10.30 -4.20 0.92
N ALA A 285 9.20 -3.86 1.59
CA ALA A 285 9.25 -3.09 2.83
C ALA A 285 9.76 -3.93 4.00
N CYS A 286 9.34 -5.20 4.11
CA CYS A 286 9.82 -6.11 5.15
C CYS A 286 11.31 -6.46 5.00
N ASP A 287 11.79 -6.51 3.76
CA ASP A 287 13.18 -6.86 3.43
C ASP A 287 14.11 -5.64 3.48
N ALA A 288 13.61 -4.43 3.65
CA ALA A 288 14.40 -3.21 3.71
C ALA A 288 15.22 -3.13 5.01
N ASP A 289 16.37 -2.49 4.93
CA ASP A 289 17.21 -2.16 6.08
C ASP A 289 16.81 -0.80 6.68
N LEU A 290 16.09 0.02 5.87
CA LEU A 290 15.54 1.32 6.25
C LEU A 290 14.25 1.61 5.49
N LEU A 291 13.23 2.09 6.18
CA LEU A 291 12.02 2.64 5.57
C LEU A 291 12.05 4.17 5.55
N LEU A 292 11.70 4.76 4.41
CA LEU A 292 11.36 6.16 4.31
C LEU A 292 9.83 6.27 4.35
N HIS A 293 9.28 6.59 5.53
CA HIS A 293 7.84 6.77 5.68
C HIS A 293 7.46 8.18 5.18
N VAL A 294 6.97 8.24 3.94
CA VAL A 294 6.60 9.49 3.26
C VAL A 294 5.20 9.88 3.66
N ILE A 295 5.08 11.08 4.22
CA ILE A 295 3.86 11.66 4.80
C ILE A 295 3.57 12.96 4.08
N ASP A 296 2.33 13.19 3.67
CA ASP A 296 1.89 14.49 3.14
C ASP A 296 1.72 15.48 4.27
N ALA A 297 2.65 16.43 4.40
CA ALA A 297 2.64 17.42 5.47
C ALA A 297 1.49 18.44 5.34
N SER A 298 0.87 18.56 4.16
CA SER A 298 -0.26 19.47 3.90
C SER A 298 -1.62 18.84 4.17
N SER A 299 -1.68 17.52 4.41
CA SER A 299 -2.94 16.80 4.60
C SER A 299 -3.62 17.17 5.92
N PRO A 300 -4.92 17.55 5.90
CA PRO A 300 -5.68 17.81 7.12
C PRO A 300 -5.92 16.55 7.97
N VAL A 301 -5.79 15.37 7.39
CA VAL A 301 -5.97 14.05 8.03
C VAL A 301 -4.63 13.28 8.13
N LEU A 302 -3.53 14.02 8.23
CA LEU A 302 -2.16 13.49 8.29
C LEU A 302 -2.00 12.39 9.34
N GLN A 303 -2.55 12.59 10.54
CA GLN A 303 -2.39 11.63 11.64
C GLN A 303 -3.10 10.31 11.34
N GLU A 304 -4.32 10.37 10.83
CA GLU A 304 -5.09 9.17 10.45
C GLU A 304 -4.41 8.40 9.32
N GLN A 305 -3.87 9.11 8.32
CA GLN A 305 -3.10 8.50 7.22
C GLN A 305 -1.83 7.81 7.73
N ARG A 306 -1.13 8.45 8.67
CA ARG A 306 0.06 7.90 9.31
C ARG A 306 -0.27 6.63 10.10
N ASP A 307 -1.30 6.68 10.95
CA ASP A 307 -1.74 5.56 11.77
C ASP A 307 -2.16 4.36 10.91
N GLU A 308 -2.82 4.62 9.78
CA GLU A 308 -3.17 3.57 8.81
C GLU A 308 -1.94 2.90 8.19
N VAL A 309 -0.93 3.69 7.81
CA VAL A 309 0.34 3.14 7.30
C VAL A 309 1.05 2.31 8.36
N GLU A 310 1.13 2.79 9.59
CA GLU A 310 1.75 2.07 10.72
C GLU A 310 1.00 0.76 11.01
N ARG A 311 -0.34 0.75 10.93
CA ARG A 311 -1.17 -0.44 11.06
C ARG A 311 -0.84 -1.49 10.00
N VAL A 312 -0.76 -1.08 8.73
CA VAL A 312 -0.43 -2.01 7.64
C VAL A 312 1.01 -2.51 7.74
N LEU A 313 1.98 -1.66 8.13
CA LEU A 313 3.36 -2.08 8.36
C LEU A 313 3.44 -3.14 9.47
N ALA A 314 2.64 -3.00 10.54
CA ALA A 314 2.55 -4.01 11.60
C ALA A 314 1.93 -5.32 11.08
N GLU A 315 0.87 -5.24 10.27
CA GLU A 315 0.19 -6.42 9.70
C GLU A 315 1.11 -7.24 8.79
N ILE A 316 1.98 -6.58 8.01
CA ILE A 316 2.94 -7.27 7.13
C ILE A 316 4.25 -7.67 7.83
N GLY A 317 4.44 -7.33 9.11
CA GLY A 317 5.65 -7.66 9.87
C GLY A 317 6.85 -6.73 9.60
N ALA A 318 6.62 -5.49 9.16
CA ALA A 318 7.65 -4.48 8.91
C ALA A 318 7.72 -3.40 10.02
N ALA A 319 7.03 -3.58 11.15
CA ALA A 319 6.97 -2.60 12.25
C ALA A 319 8.33 -2.31 12.88
N ASP A 320 9.20 -3.34 12.95
CA ASP A 320 10.51 -3.25 13.60
C ASP A 320 11.63 -2.73 12.68
N VAL A 321 11.33 -2.53 11.37
CA VAL A 321 12.31 -1.98 10.45
C VAL A 321 12.60 -0.51 10.81
N PRO A 322 13.88 -0.08 10.91
CA PRO A 322 14.22 1.31 11.17
C PRO A 322 13.54 2.27 10.18
N GLN A 323 13.07 3.42 10.67
CA GLN A 323 12.30 4.37 9.86
C GLN A 323 12.87 5.78 9.94
N ILE A 324 12.76 6.53 8.85
CA ILE A 324 12.86 7.99 8.79
C ILE A 324 11.48 8.52 8.39
N LEU A 325 10.90 9.43 9.18
CA LEU A 325 9.65 10.10 8.85
C LEU A 325 9.95 11.25 7.87
N VAL A 326 9.44 11.16 6.64
CA VAL A 326 9.67 12.15 5.58
C VAL A 326 8.39 12.94 5.35
N PHE A 327 8.30 14.13 5.93
CA PHE A 327 7.18 15.06 5.77
C PHE A 327 7.37 15.81 4.46
N ASN A 328 6.69 15.33 3.42
CA ASN A 328 6.78 15.85 2.05
C ASN A 328 5.72 16.94 1.79
N LYS A 329 5.79 17.58 0.64
CA LYS A 329 4.96 18.71 0.19
C LYS A 329 5.12 19.95 1.07
N LEU A 330 6.33 20.17 1.58
CA LEU A 330 6.67 21.34 2.40
C LEU A 330 6.33 22.67 1.70
N ASP A 331 6.32 22.70 0.39
CA ASP A 331 5.94 23.85 -0.44
C ASP A 331 4.47 24.26 -0.31
N GLN A 332 3.64 23.43 0.32
CA GLN A 332 2.21 23.67 0.58
C GLN A 332 1.92 23.93 2.08
N VAL A 333 2.94 23.95 2.93
CA VAL A 333 2.79 24.12 4.39
C VAL A 333 3.15 25.54 4.82
N GLU A 334 2.21 26.25 5.46
CA GLU A 334 2.41 27.57 6.05
C GLU A 334 1.90 27.58 7.50
N PRO A 335 2.69 28.05 8.48
CA PRO A 335 4.09 28.52 8.35
C PRO A 335 5.07 27.36 8.16
N ALA A 336 6.16 27.62 7.44
CA ALA A 336 7.22 26.64 7.26
C ALA A 336 7.87 26.26 8.61
N PRO A 337 8.31 25.00 8.78
CA PRO A 337 8.98 24.56 10.00
C PRO A 337 10.30 25.32 10.20
N ARG A 338 10.65 25.58 11.48
CA ARG A 338 11.89 26.32 11.84
C ARG A 338 13.16 25.54 11.49
N ALA A 339 13.10 24.22 11.50
CA ALA A 339 14.21 23.33 11.16
C ALA A 339 13.73 22.28 10.16
N LEU A 340 14.60 21.89 9.21
CA LEU A 340 14.28 20.84 8.23
C LEU A 340 14.43 19.44 8.80
N GLN A 341 14.99 19.30 10.01
CA GLN A 341 15.17 18.00 10.68
C GLN A 341 14.96 18.16 12.18
N ASP A 342 14.30 17.18 12.78
CA ASP A 342 14.20 16.97 14.23
C ASP A 342 14.05 15.49 14.57
N TRP A 343 13.83 15.19 15.85
CA TRP A 343 13.60 13.83 16.34
C TRP A 343 12.28 13.77 17.09
N VAL A 344 11.51 12.72 16.86
CA VAL A 344 10.17 12.54 17.45
C VAL A 344 10.15 11.23 18.23
N GLU A 345 9.61 11.26 19.44
CA GLU A 345 9.38 10.06 20.22
C GLU A 345 8.31 9.17 19.58
N ARG A 346 8.56 7.87 19.55
CA ARG A 346 7.60 6.88 19.07
C ARG A 346 6.77 6.34 20.23
N ALA A 347 5.50 6.02 19.99
CA ALA A 347 4.57 5.47 20.99
C ALA A 347 5.04 4.17 21.66
N GLY A 348 6.01 3.45 21.07
CA GLY A 348 6.64 2.23 21.61
C GLY A 348 8.00 2.44 22.27
N GLY A 349 8.42 3.71 22.46
CA GLY A 349 9.76 4.08 22.93
C GLY A 349 10.78 4.21 21.80
N GLY A 350 11.82 5.04 22.03
CA GLY A 350 12.84 5.39 21.06
C GLY A 350 12.50 6.62 20.23
N ALA A 351 13.54 7.30 19.74
CA ALA A 351 13.42 8.50 18.91
C ALA A 351 13.61 8.13 17.44
N VAL A 352 12.77 8.69 16.58
CA VAL A 352 12.79 8.50 15.13
C VAL A 352 13.10 9.83 14.46
N PRO A 353 14.06 9.91 13.53
CA PRO A 353 14.36 11.14 12.83
C PRO A 353 13.20 11.53 11.91
N ARG A 354 12.86 12.82 11.92
CA ARG A 354 11.87 13.42 11.04
C ARG A 354 12.56 14.47 10.18
N VAL A 355 12.25 14.47 8.88
CA VAL A 355 12.77 15.42 7.92
C VAL A 355 11.64 16.04 7.12
N PHE A 356 11.71 17.34 6.88
CA PHE A 356 10.76 18.10 6.09
C PHE A 356 11.34 18.35 4.69
N VAL A 357 10.61 17.94 3.65
CA VAL A 357 11.08 18.02 2.28
C VAL A 357 10.00 18.55 1.34
N SER A 358 10.44 19.18 0.25
CA SER A 358 9.61 19.32 -0.95
C SER A 358 10.28 18.53 -2.07
N ALA A 359 9.74 17.37 -2.38
CA ALA A 359 10.22 16.54 -3.48
C ALA A 359 10.12 17.27 -4.84
N LEU A 360 9.12 18.16 -4.98
CA LEU A 360 8.90 18.97 -6.18
C LEU A 360 9.97 20.06 -6.35
N ARG A 361 10.31 20.77 -5.26
CA ARG A 361 11.26 21.89 -5.28
C ARG A 361 12.70 21.50 -4.93
N GLY A 362 12.92 20.29 -4.45
CA GLY A 362 14.22 19.79 -4.02
C GLY A 362 14.64 20.22 -2.62
N THR A 363 13.82 20.98 -1.89
CA THR A 363 14.13 21.44 -0.53
C THR A 363 14.24 20.25 0.43
N GLY A 364 15.27 20.23 1.29
CA GLY A 364 15.48 19.21 2.33
C GLY A 364 16.00 17.86 1.81
N LEU A 365 16.20 17.68 0.51
CA LEU A 365 16.70 16.40 -0.05
C LEU A 365 18.15 16.10 0.39
N ASP A 366 18.98 17.11 0.57
CA ASP A 366 20.36 16.92 1.03
C ASP A 366 20.39 16.44 2.48
N VAL A 367 19.51 16.99 3.33
CA VAL A 367 19.32 16.52 4.71
C VAL A 367 18.88 15.07 4.72
N LEU A 368 17.89 14.70 3.89
CA LEU A 368 17.42 13.32 3.77
C LEU A 368 18.53 12.39 3.29
N ARG A 369 19.33 12.77 2.30
CA ARG A 369 20.48 11.99 1.82
C ARG A 369 21.52 11.76 2.94
N THR A 370 21.76 12.77 3.76
CA THR A 370 22.65 12.66 4.92
C THR A 370 22.12 11.66 5.95
N LEU A 371 20.83 11.71 6.27
CA LEU A 371 20.20 10.74 7.17
C LEU A 371 20.23 9.30 6.63
N ILE A 372 19.99 9.11 5.34
CA ILE A 372 20.13 7.79 4.69
C ILE A 372 21.58 7.30 4.78
N ALA A 373 22.56 8.17 4.57
CA ALA A 373 23.97 7.83 4.71
C ALA A 373 24.33 7.44 6.16
N GLN A 374 23.84 8.18 7.15
CA GLN A 374 24.00 7.83 8.56
C GLN A 374 23.41 6.46 8.87
N ALA A 375 22.18 6.16 8.41
CA ALA A 375 21.54 4.87 8.59
C ALA A 375 22.32 3.71 7.95
N ALA A 376 22.93 3.95 6.79
CA ALA A 376 23.74 2.95 6.08
C ALA A 376 25.14 2.77 6.64
N SER A 377 25.57 3.65 7.55
CA SER A 377 26.87 3.53 8.22
C SER A 377 26.82 2.54 9.39
N PRO A 378 27.94 1.97 9.81
CA PRO A 378 28.00 1.10 11.00
C PRO A 378 27.52 1.76 12.30
N ALA A 379 27.55 3.08 12.38
CA ALA A 379 27.07 3.84 13.54
C ALA A 379 25.56 3.89 13.66
N GLY A 380 24.84 3.68 12.56
CA GLY A 380 23.36 3.73 12.51
C GLY A 380 22.77 5.12 12.74
N LEU A 381 21.45 5.18 12.88
CA LEU A 381 20.71 6.41 13.23
C LEU A 381 20.73 6.58 14.75
N ASN A 382 21.42 7.61 15.24
CA ASN A 382 21.47 7.94 16.66
C ASN A 382 20.96 9.38 16.91
N PRO A 383 20.10 9.60 17.93
CA PRO A 383 19.72 10.94 18.33
C PRO A 383 20.92 11.76 18.79
N PRO A 384 20.89 13.09 18.62
CA PRO A 384 21.95 13.96 19.10
C PRO A 384 22.14 13.80 20.62
N GLY A 385 23.36 13.47 21.04
CA GLY A 385 23.70 13.28 22.45
C GLY A 385 23.82 11.82 22.93
N GLN A 386 23.47 10.83 22.11
CA GLN A 386 23.78 9.43 22.39
C GLN A 386 25.03 9.02 21.58
N SER A 387 26.16 8.91 22.25
CA SER A 387 27.41 8.41 21.63
C SER A 387 27.31 6.90 21.34
N PRO A 388 27.89 6.42 20.22
CA PRO A 388 27.82 5.01 19.79
C PRO A 388 28.55 4.01 20.70
N VAL A 389 29.14 4.45 21.80
CA VAL A 389 30.17 3.70 22.56
C VAL A 389 29.60 2.66 23.54
N GLU A 390 28.32 2.70 23.92
CA GLU A 390 27.78 1.73 24.89
C GLU A 390 27.30 0.41 24.31
N GLY A 391 27.02 0.34 22.99
CA GLY A 391 26.57 -0.90 22.34
C GLY A 391 27.68 -1.89 22.01
N LEU A 392 28.90 -1.42 21.74
CA LEU A 392 30.04 -2.25 21.36
C LEU A 392 30.75 -2.85 22.59
N SER A 393 30.68 -2.23 23.77
CA SER A 393 31.24 -2.75 25.02
C SER A 393 30.58 -4.04 25.49
N LYS A 394 29.31 -4.28 25.17
CA LYS A 394 28.60 -5.51 25.55
C LYS A 394 28.83 -6.69 24.60
N LEU A 395 29.23 -6.42 23.34
CA LEU A 395 29.55 -7.50 22.40
C LEU A 395 30.98 -8.01 22.53
N VAL A 396 31.93 -7.19 23.03
CA VAL A 396 33.33 -7.60 23.27
C VAL A 396 33.49 -8.35 24.60
N ALA A 397 32.56 -8.19 25.56
CA ALA A 397 32.56 -8.89 26.84
C ALA A 397 31.98 -10.32 26.82
N ALA A 398 31.47 -10.78 25.66
CA ALA A 398 30.86 -12.11 25.49
C ALA A 398 31.72 -13.12 24.70
N THR A 399 33.01 -12.84 24.49
CA THR A 399 33.95 -13.86 24.02
C THR A 399 34.40 -14.70 25.21
N PRO A 400 34.11 -16.00 25.29
CA PRO A 400 34.60 -16.82 26.38
C PRO A 400 36.13 -16.90 26.31
N ALA A 401 36.77 -16.58 27.41
CA ALA A 401 38.22 -16.74 27.60
C ALA A 401 38.63 -18.18 27.27
N ASP A 402 39.60 -18.29 26.39
CA ASP A 402 40.33 -19.51 26.09
C ASP A 402 40.89 -20.10 27.43
N PRO A 403 40.64 -21.38 27.79
CA PRO A 403 41.16 -21.93 29.00
C PRO A 403 42.68 -22.12 28.88
N GLY A 404 43.37 -21.41 29.73
CA GLY A 404 44.80 -21.20 29.80
C GLY A 404 45.68 -22.42 29.56
N ILE A 405 46.71 -22.18 28.80
CA ILE A 405 47.96 -22.97 28.82
C ILE A 405 48.71 -22.58 30.11
N ASP A 406 48.82 -23.54 31.00
CA ASP A 406 49.56 -23.44 32.26
C ASP A 406 51.07 -23.54 31.98
N PRO A 407 51.90 -22.51 32.29
CA PRO A 407 53.36 -22.55 32.06
C PRO A 407 54.13 -23.09 33.28
N ALA A 408 53.78 -24.26 33.85
CA ALA A 408 54.51 -24.82 34.96
C ALA A 408 54.66 -26.34 34.87
N ALA A 409 55.45 -26.80 33.88
CA ALA A 409 56.01 -28.15 33.91
C ALA A 409 57.30 -28.23 33.05
N GLU A 410 58.28 -27.41 33.38
CA GLU A 410 59.69 -27.71 33.06
C GLU A 410 60.34 -28.21 34.35
N GLY A 411 60.71 -29.43 34.34
CA GLY A 411 61.58 -29.97 35.45
C GLY A 411 61.35 -31.41 35.73
N ALA A 412 61.80 -32.37 34.88
CA ALA A 412 62.23 -33.66 35.30
C ALA A 412 63.04 -34.39 34.24
N THR A 413 64.39 -34.26 34.37
CA THR A 413 65.44 -35.28 34.24
C THR A 413 65.22 -36.47 33.33
N LEU A 414 66.10 -36.55 32.33
CA LEU A 414 66.52 -37.75 31.62
C LEU A 414 67.21 -38.77 32.59
N PRO A 415 67.10 -40.05 32.39
CA PRO A 415 68.18 -40.98 32.62
C PRO A 415 68.66 -41.59 31.27
N SER A 416 69.97 -41.63 31.25
CA SER A 416 70.90 -42.19 30.28
C SER A 416 70.66 -43.65 29.90
N ALA A 417 71.03 -43.88 28.67
CA ALA A 417 71.56 -45.05 27.99
C ALA A 417 71.97 -46.31 28.77
N THR A 418 71.73 -47.43 28.24
CA THR A 418 72.70 -48.50 27.90
C THR A 418 71.92 -49.81 27.56
N THR A 419 72.02 -50.34 26.52
CA THR A 419 72.63 -51.39 25.77
C THR A 419 71.85 -51.73 24.53
#